data_81e2cd0f21d22203d400da06e2d9d960
#
_entry.id   81e2cd0f21d22203d400da06e2d9d960
#
_cell.length_a   1.000
_cell.length_b   1.000
_cell.length_c   1.000
_cell.angle_alpha   90.00
_cell.angle_beta   90.00
_cell.angle_gamma   90.00
#
_symmetry.space_group_name_H-M   'P 1'
#
loop_
_entity.id
_entity.type
_entity.pdbx_description
1 polymer ?
#
loop_
_entity_poly.entity_id
_entity_poly.type
_entity_poly.pdbx_seq_one_letter_code
_entity_poly.pdbx_strand_id
1 'polypeptide(L)'
;MIHGDNKDVLAELWPEYTSKIRCIYIDPPYNNGETYHYYDDNNTQGEWLRDMRHVLNLLRPLMSKNGSIWISIDDSEMAYLRVEADKIFGRENFAGTIIWQQRKSRENRAVFSCNHEYILVYAKDLKEFKKKRNLLPVGADFIDSKYKNPDNDPRGPWQSVTANVQAGHAVPSQFYTVVSPSGVHHDPPKGRCWIYNEERMKREIAQGNIWFGRDGSNTPRVKKFLRDAKIGLTPETIWLADEVGTSDSAKKQLMTLFPDNENIFETPKPEELLKRIIEIASDEGDYVLDCYIGSGTTIATAHKLNRHYIGIEIGNQMSELVVKRMRMVVDGETTGISELVGWHGGGSFIFYNFDKKETQIKVMSSVKPIAHIEPIERPKKASAHYQQLNFFEVLQRYPEFIVENDVAREDFAECNDANNSNDGIIRAAKNVLICNVKPDNERCFIEQSADKYYTGKRFPSTVELGKLYYFMPYIKRKGIRDLYLIKKARVGTRNEGMPDNDPTDFRLVFEIVFIKELFKDYQPIDLKIWRTFTDTSIYNLLK
;
A
#
# COMPACT_ATOMS: atom_id res chain seq x y z
N MET A 1 -9.63 -7.09 -12.31
CA MET A 1 -10.70 -6.04 -12.36
C MET A 1 -11.98 -6.63 -11.83
N ILE A 2 -12.75 -5.86 -11.07
CA ILE A 2 -13.93 -6.36 -10.36
C ILE A 2 -15.09 -5.40 -10.61
N HIS A 3 -16.17 -5.90 -11.23
CA HIS A 3 -17.42 -5.15 -11.39
C HIS A 3 -18.27 -5.35 -10.14
N GLY A 4 -18.53 -4.28 -9.40
CA GLY A 4 -19.29 -4.33 -8.15
C GLY A 4 -19.16 -3.05 -7.32
N ASP A 5 -19.95 -2.95 -6.26
CA ASP A 5 -19.88 -1.84 -5.30
C ASP A 5 -18.52 -1.90 -4.56
N ASN A 6 -17.82 -0.77 -4.55
CA ASN A 6 -16.49 -0.71 -3.95
C ASN A 6 -16.49 -1.01 -2.44
N LYS A 7 -17.53 -0.62 -1.70
CA LYS A 7 -17.66 -0.86 -0.27
C LYS A 7 -17.74 -2.36 0.05
N ASP A 8 -18.45 -3.11 -0.79
CA ASP A 8 -18.59 -4.55 -0.66
C ASP A 8 -17.32 -5.29 -1.10
N VAL A 9 -16.79 -4.91 -2.27
CA VAL A 9 -15.61 -5.55 -2.85
C VAL A 9 -14.38 -5.31 -1.98
N LEU A 10 -14.15 -4.10 -1.47
CA LEU A 10 -13.00 -3.78 -0.62
C LEU A 10 -12.98 -4.61 0.66
N ALA A 11 -14.15 -4.85 1.29
CA ALA A 11 -14.23 -5.71 2.46
C ALA A 11 -13.80 -7.16 2.16
N GLU A 12 -14.14 -7.67 0.96
CA GLU A 12 -13.74 -9.00 0.51
C GLU A 12 -12.25 -9.11 0.13
N LEU A 13 -11.58 -8.00 -0.13
CA LEU A 13 -10.15 -7.98 -0.43
C LEU A 13 -9.26 -8.11 0.83
N TRP A 14 -9.77 -7.78 2.01
CA TRP A 14 -8.96 -7.75 3.23
C TRP A 14 -8.22 -9.06 3.53
N PRO A 15 -8.84 -10.25 3.46
CA PRO A 15 -8.15 -11.49 3.82
C PRO A 15 -6.91 -11.77 2.98
N GLU A 16 -6.91 -11.30 1.73
CA GLU A 16 -5.81 -11.57 0.80
C GLU A 16 -4.84 -10.40 0.65
N TYR A 17 -5.34 -9.16 0.72
CA TYR A 17 -4.56 -7.97 0.34
C TYR A 17 -4.20 -7.04 1.50
N THR A 18 -4.51 -7.38 2.75
CA THR A 18 -4.09 -6.58 3.91
C THR A 18 -2.58 -6.37 3.90
N SER A 19 -2.17 -5.10 4.06
CA SER A 19 -0.77 -4.66 4.09
C SER A 19 0.05 -4.99 2.82
N LYS A 20 -0.60 -5.18 1.66
CA LYS A 20 0.10 -5.51 0.40
C LYS A 20 0.10 -4.39 -0.63
N ILE A 21 -0.83 -3.46 -0.57
CA ILE A 21 -0.99 -2.44 -1.61
C ILE A 21 0.01 -1.30 -1.42
N ARG A 22 0.85 -1.09 -2.43
CA ARG A 22 1.88 -0.04 -2.43
C ARG A 22 1.35 1.32 -2.85
N CYS A 23 0.46 1.35 -3.82
CA CYS A 23 -0.13 2.56 -4.35
C CYS A 23 -1.65 2.40 -4.41
N ILE A 24 -2.36 3.26 -3.73
CA ILE A 24 -3.80 3.43 -3.92
C ILE A 24 -3.99 4.79 -4.60
N TYR A 25 -4.69 4.80 -5.72
CA TYR A 25 -5.18 6.03 -6.33
C TYR A 25 -6.69 5.95 -6.41
N ILE A 26 -7.37 7.02 -6.06
CA ILE A 26 -8.83 7.12 -6.21
C ILE A 26 -9.23 8.49 -6.74
N ASP A 27 -10.25 8.45 -7.60
CA ASP A 27 -10.90 9.62 -8.20
C ASP A 27 -12.41 9.54 -7.89
N PRO A 28 -12.80 9.80 -6.62
CA PRO A 28 -14.20 9.67 -6.20
C PRO A 28 -15.05 10.79 -6.82
N PRO A 29 -16.41 10.67 -6.84
CA PRO A 29 -17.28 11.81 -7.13
C PRO A 29 -16.92 13.03 -6.27
N TYR A 30 -16.83 14.23 -6.87
CA TYR A 30 -16.34 15.45 -6.18
C TYR A 30 -17.43 16.20 -5.40
N ASN A 31 -18.67 15.78 -5.54
CA ASN A 31 -19.84 16.45 -4.93
C ASN A 31 -19.97 17.93 -5.37
N ASN A 32 -19.68 18.19 -6.65
CA ASN A 32 -19.66 19.53 -7.21
C ASN A 32 -21.00 20.00 -7.80
N GLY A 33 -22.04 19.19 -7.70
CA GLY A 33 -23.38 19.48 -8.18
C GLY A 33 -23.58 19.26 -9.68
N GLU A 34 -22.60 18.67 -10.38
CA GLU A 34 -22.72 18.31 -11.78
C GLU A 34 -23.37 16.92 -11.93
N THR A 35 -24.08 16.72 -13.03
CA THR A 35 -24.69 15.42 -13.37
C THR A 35 -23.93 14.82 -14.53
N TYR A 36 -23.36 13.63 -14.31
CA TYR A 36 -22.59 12.88 -15.30
C TYR A 36 -23.39 11.67 -15.82
N HIS A 37 -23.08 11.22 -17.01
CA HIS A 37 -23.79 10.09 -17.62
C HIS A 37 -23.69 8.79 -16.80
N TYR A 38 -22.56 8.57 -16.16
CA TYR A 38 -22.22 7.32 -15.45
C TYR A 38 -22.41 7.37 -13.93
N TYR A 39 -22.53 8.56 -13.34
CA TYR A 39 -22.72 8.72 -11.88
C TYR A 39 -23.38 10.07 -11.54
N ASP A 40 -24.02 10.11 -10.37
CA ASP A 40 -24.62 11.32 -9.82
C ASP A 40 -23.69 11.93 -8.78
N ASP A 41 -23.45 13.23 -8.85
CA ASP A 41 -22.54 13.99 -8.01
C ASP A 41 -23.28 15.03 -7.13
N ASN A 42 -24.51 14.74 -6.75
CA ASN A 42 -25.43 15.63 -6.02
C ASN A 42 -25.81 15.10 -4.63
N ASN A 43 -24.86 14.70 -3.83
CA ASN A 43 -25.11 14.28 -2.44
C ASN A 43 -25.12 15.49 -1.49
N THR A 44 -25.80 15.36 -0.34
CA THR A 44 -25.53 16.30 0.74
C THR A 44 -24.08 16.10 1.22
N GLN A 45 -23.42 17.18 1.66
CA GLN A 45 -22.04 17.11 2.16
C GLN A 45 -21.87 16.03 3.27
N GLY A 46 -22.86 15.92 4.17
CA GLY A 46 -22.80 14.94 5.25
C GLY A 46 -22.88 13.49 4.76
N GLU A 47 -23.65 13.20 3.71
CA GLU A 47 -23.74 11.88 3.08
C GLU A 47 -22.45 11.55 2.36
N TRP A 48 -21.95 12.48 1.55
CA TRP A 48 -20.69 12.32 0.83
C TRP A 48 -19.51 12.05 1.77
N LEU A 49 -19.36 12.85 2.85
CA LEU A 49 -18.29 12.65 3.84
C LEU A 49 -18.42 11.30 4.57
N ARG A 50 -19.65 10.86 4.88
CA ARG A 50 -19.88 9.54 5.49
C ARG A 50 -19.43 8.42 4.56
N ASP A 51 -19.76 8.53 3.28
CA ASP A 51 -19.38 7.55 2.26
C ASP A 51 -17.87 7.52 2.03
N MET A 52 -17.23 8.68 1.94
CA MET A 52 -15.78 8.78 1.82
C MET A 52 -15.08 8.21 3.07
N ARG A 53 -15.56 8.54 4.26
CA ARG A 53 -15.02 7.96 5.50
C ARG A 53 -15.10 6.45 5.49
N HIS A 54 -16.21 5.88 5.05
CA HIS A 54 -16.36 4.43 4.98
C HIS A 54 -15.35 3.80 4.02
N VAL A 55 -15.23 4.32 2.80
CA VAL A 55 -14.29 3.81 1.79
C VAL A 55 -12.83 3.96 2.24
N LEU A 56 -12.45 5.11 2.81
CA LEU A 56 -11.08 5.33 3.28
C LEU A 56 -10.69 4.38 4.43
N ASN A 57 -11.64 4.08 5.34
CA ASN A 57 -11.42 3.08 6.39
C ASN A 57 -11.25 1.66 5.82
N LEU A 58 -11.94 1.31 4.74
CA LEU A 58 -11.76 0.04 4.05
C LEU A 58 -10.41 -0.04 3.32
N LEU A 59 -9.92 1.07 2.78
CA LEU A 59 -8.65 1.14 2.04
C LEU A 59 -7.41 1.13 2.96
N ARG A 60 -7.49 1.76 4.12
CA ARG A 60 -6.34 1.92 5.03
C ARG A 60 -5.67 0.59 5.43
N PRO A 61 -6.38 -0.49 5.79
CA PRO A 61 -5.78 -1.79 6.11
C PRO A 61 -5.06 -2.44 4.93
N LEU A 62 -5.50 -2.18 3.69
CA LEU A 62 -4.88 -2.75 2.49
C LEU A 62 -3.50 -2.17 2.19
N MET A 63 -3.22 -0.93 2.66
CA MET A 63 -1.94 -0.26 2.43
C MET A 63 -0.81 -1.01 3.09
N SER A 64 0.26 -1.28 2.36
CA SER A 64 1.53 -1.76 2.90
C SER A 64 2.18 -0.70 3.79
N LYS A 65 3.08 -1.08 4.70
CA LYS A 65 3.73 -0.15 5.64
C LYS A 65 4.37 1.07 4.96
N ASN A 66 4.95 0.87 3.79
CA ASN A 66 5.55 1.91 2.96
C ASN A 66 4.65 2.36 1.80
N GLY A 67 3.36 2.00 1.84
CA GLY A 67 2.36 2.37 0.85
C GLY A 67 1.82 3.78 1.03
N SER A 68 1.16 4.27 -0.01
CA SER A 68 0.52 5.59 -0.03
C SER A 68 -0.82 5.55 -0.74
N ILE A 69 -1.70 6.48 -0.35
CA ILE A 69 -2.96 6.77 -1.01
C ILE A 69 -2.94 8.18 -1.59
N TRP A 70 -3.48 8.32 -2.80
CA TRP A 70 -3.55 9.53 -3.60
C TRP A 70 -5.01 9.75 -3.98
N ILE A 71 -5.59 10.85 -3.53
CA ILE A 71 -7.01 11.13 -3.64
C ILE A 71 -7.21 12.41 -4.45
N SER A 72 -7.75 12.28 -5.66
CA SER A 72 -8.14 13.44 -6.48
C SER A 72 -9.39 14.09 -5.93
N ILE A 73 -9.44 15.41 -5.95
CA ILE A 73 -10.57 16.22 -5.50
C ILE A 73 -10.44 17.66 -6.04
N ASP A 74 -11.56 18.36 -6.20
CA ASP A 74 -11.60 19.78 -6.50
C ASP A 74 -11.86 20.64 -5.24
N ASP A 75 -12.07 21.94 -5.42
CA ASP A 75 -12.31 22.90 -4.33
C ASP A 75 -13.60 22.63 -3.55
N SER A 76 -14.57 21.87 -4.11
CA SER A 76 -15.90 21.68 -3.50
C SER A 76 -15.80 21.01 -2.14
N GLU A 77 -15.06 19.90 -2.05
CA GLU A 77 -14.95 19.11 -0.83
C GLU A 77 -13.51 18.92 -0.30
N MET A 78 -12.49 19.47 -0.95
CA MET A 78 -11.09 19.26 -0.59
C MET A 78 -10.78 19.54 0.88
N ALA A 79 -11.28 20.65 1.43
CA ALA A 79 -11.00 21.03 2.81
C ALA A 79 -11.60 20.04 3.83
N TYR A 80 -12.81 19.59 3.58
CA TYR A 80 -13.51 18.64 4.45
C TYR A 80 -12.95 17.23 4.33
N LEU A 81 -12.66 16.79 3.11
CA LEU A 81 -11.99 15.51 2.85
C LEU A 81 -10.62 15.45 3.54
N ARG A 82 -9.86 16.55 3.52
CA ARG A 82 -8.58 16.64 4.20
C ARG A 82 -8.72 16.45 5.73
N VAL A 83 -9.74 17.03 6.34
CA VAL A 83 -10.00 16.87 7.79
C VAL A 83 -10.37 15.43 8.12
N GLU A 84 -11.21 14.80 7.30
CA GLU A 84 -11.58 13.38 7.51
C GLU A 84 -10.38 12.44 7.28
N ALA A 85 -9.59 12.67 6.25
CA ALA A 85 -8.41 11.87 5.98
C ALA A 85 -7.34 12.00 7.09
N ASP A 86 -7.19 13.20 7.70
CA ASP A 86 -6.31 13.42 8.86
C ASP A 86 -6.74 12.55 10.06
N LYS A 87 -8.06 12.31 10.27
CA LYS A 87 -8.57 11.43 11.35
C LYS A 87 -8.30 9.95 11.05
N ILE A 88 -8.39 9.54 9.77
CA ILE A 88 -8.27 8.15 9.37
C ILE A 88 -6.80 7.72 9.27
N PHE A 89 -5.97 8.49 8.57
CA PHE A 89 -4.57 8.12 8.30
C PHE A 89 -3.59 8.66 9.35
N GLY A 90 -4.01 9.63 10.15
CA GLY A 90 -3.13 10.41 11.04
C GLY A 90 -2.52 11.61 10.33
N ARG A 91 -2.59 12.78 10.97
CA ARG A 91 -2.04 14.04 10.42
C ARG A 91 -0.54 13.98 10.19
N GLU A 92 0.18 13.21 10.99
CA GLU A 92 1.62 12.95 10.87
C GLU A 92 1.99 12.15 9.62
N ASN A 93 1.04 11.45 9.03
CA ASN A 93 1.22 10.65 7.81
C ASN A 93 0.82 11.40 6.53
N PHE A 94 0.42 12.66 6.65
CA PHE A 94 0.16 13.50 5.50
C PHE A 94 1.48 13.79 4.75
N ALA A 95 1.55 13.40 3.48
CA ALA A 95 2.73 13.58 2.63
C ALA A 95 2.72 14.91 1.88
N GLY A 96 1.55 15.36 1.42
CA GLY A 96 1.41 16.64 0.72
C GLY A 96 0.09 16.79 -0.02
N THR A 97 -0.21 18.01 -0.45
CA THR A 97 -1.24 18.30 -1.44
C THR A 97 -0.54 18.61 -2.76
N ILE A 98 -0.87 17.86 -3.81
CA ILE A 98 -0.42 18.12 -5.16
C ILE A 98 -1.46 19.02 -5.84
N ILE A 99 -1.00 20.03 -6.56
CA ILE A 99 -1.82 20.89 -7.41
C ILE A 99 -1.56 20.43 -8.85
N TRP A 100 -2.57 19.85 -9.49
CA TRP A 100 -2.48 19.45 -10.89
C TRP A 100 -3.18 20.46 -11.79
N GLN A 101 -2.45 21.04 -12.73
CA GLN A 101 -3.00 21.89 -13.78
C GLN A 101 -3.78 21.05 -14.78
N GLN A 102 -5.07 20.83 -14.52
CA GLN A 102 -5.91 19.93 -15.31
C GLN A 102 -6.33 20.51 -16.66
N ARG A 103 -6.27 21.85 -16.85
CA ARG A 103 -6.52 22.54 -18.11
C ARG A 103 -5.68 23.80 -18.30
N LYS A 104 -5.40 24.17 -19.56
CA LYS A 104 -4.66 25.39 -19.92
C LYS A 104 -5.59 26.55 -20.30
N SER A 105 -6.80 26.26 -20.77
CA SER A 105 -7.78 27.28 -21.16
C SER A 105 -8.32 28.04 -19.97
N ARG A 106 -8.69 29.31 -20.19
CA ARG A 106 -9.31 30.16 -19.16
C ARG A 106 -10.81 30.24 -19.38
N GLU A 107 -11.56 30.18 -18.28
CA GLU A 107 -13.01 30.46 -18.26
C GLU A 107 -13.23 31.95 -18.01
N ASN A 108 -13.62 32.66 -19.05
CA ASN A 108 -13.75 34.12 -19.01
C ASN A 108 -14.98 34.63 -18.26
N ARG A 109 -15.95 33.75 -17.95
CA ARG A 109 -17.19 34.11 -17.25
C ARG A 109 -17.10 33.89 -15.75
N ALA A 110 -16.13 33.15 -15.29
CA ALA A 110 -15.91 32.87 -13.87
C ALA A 110 -15.23 34.06 -13.18
N VAL A 111 -15.41 34.21 -11.87
CA VAL A 111 -14.66 35.19 -11.04
C VAL A 111 -13.17 34.88 -11.09
N PHE A 112 -12.82 33.61 -10.91
CA PHE A 112 -11.50 33.08 -11.17
C PHE A 112 -11.63 31.82 -12.04
N SER A 113 -10.82 31.70 -13.07
CA SER A 113 -10.77 30.48 -13.86
C SER A 113 -10.11 29.38 -13.06
N CYS A 114 -10.88 28.39 -12.64
CA CYS A 114 -10.34 27.22 -11.97
C CYS A 114 -9.65 26.31 -13.01
N ASN A 115 -8.34 26.21 -12.94
CA ASN A 115 -7.51 25.47 -13.91
C ASN A 115 -6.81 24.26 -13.30
N HIS A 116 -7.10 23.95 -12.04
CA HIS A 116 -6.42 22.90 -11.30
C HIS A 116 -7.39 22.05 -10.50
N GLU A 117 -6.92 20.91 -10.15
CA GLU A 117 -7.48 20.00 -9.15
C GLU A 117 -6.41 19.68 -8.10
N TYR A 118 -6.82 19.12 -7.00
CA TYR A 118 -5.92 18.69 -5.94
C TYR A 118 -5.78 17.17 -5.93
N ILE A 119 -4.61 16.70 -5.46
CA ILE A 119 -4.41 15.31 -5.09
C ILE A 119 -3.88 15.29 -3.67
N LEU A 120 -4.70 14.82 -2.73
CA LEU A 120 -4.29 14.65 -1.34
C LEU A 120 -3.49 13.35 -1.20
N VAL A 121 -2.30 13.43 -0.58
CA VAL A 121 -1.40 12.28 -0.46
C VAL A 121 -1.17 11.95 1.00
N TYR A 122 -1.51 10.72 1.38
CA TYR A 122 -1.22 10.14 2.69
C TYR A 122 -0.37 8.88 2.55
N ALA A 123 0.50 8.65 3.50
CA ALA A 123 1.22 7.39 3.64
C ALA A 123 0.63 6.53 4.75
N LYS A 124 0.82 5.22 4.72
CA LYS A 124 0.54 4.36 5.88
C LYS A 124 1.48 4.69 7.04
N ASP A 125 2.78 4.88 6.73
CA ASP A 125 3.83 5.40 7.60
C ASP A 125 4.70 6.35 6.75
N LEU A 126 4.64 7.66 7.04
CA LEU A 126 5.34 8.67 6.24
C LEU A 126 6.85 8.48 6.24
N LYS A 127 7.44 7.99 7.34
CA LYS A 127 8.89 7.77 7.43
C LYS A 127 9.31 6.63 6.51
N GLU A 128 8.56 5.54 6.50
CA GLU A 128 8.83 4.39 5.64
C GLU A 128 8.54 4.72 4.16
N PHE A 129 7.46 5.42 3.86
CA PHE A 129 7.18 5.91 2.51
C PHE A 129 8.31 6.81 2.00
N LYS A 130 8.77 7.79 2.80
CA LYS A 130 9.87 8.69 2.42
C LYS A 130 11.17 7.94 2.10
N LYS A 131 11.46 6.84 2.79
CA LYS A 131 12.64 6.00 2.52
C LYS A 131 12.50 5.22 1.21
N LYS A 132 11.30 4.74 0.92
CA LYS A 132 11.03 3.76 -0.16
C LYS A 132 10.44 4.37 -1.43
N ARG A 133 9.83 5.57 -1.36
CA ARG A 133 9.32 6.25 -2.55
C ARG A 133 10.42 6.45 -3.59
N ASN A 134 10.04 6.43 -4.84
CA ASN A 134 10.96 6.72 -5.91
C ASN A 134 11.14 8.24 -6.10
N LEU A 135 12.24 8.61 -6.72
CA LEU A 135 12.52 9.95 -7.22
C LEU A 135 12.10 10.02 -8.69
N LEU A 136 11.80 11.21 -9.17
CA LEU A 136 11.55 11.42 -10.59
C LEU A 136 12.86 11.14 -11.37
N PRO A 137 12.78 10.44 -12.52
CA PRO A 137 13.95 10.16 -13.32
C PRO A 137 14.60 11.43 -13.86
N VAL A 138 15.89 11.39 -14.03
CA VAL A 138 16.68 12.47 -14.63
C VAL A 138 17.46 11.96 -15.84
N GLY A 139 17.60 12.78 -16.86
CA GLY A 139 18.41 12.45 -18.03
C GLY A 139 19.92 12.38 -17.71
N ALA A 140 20.67 11.71 -18.59
CA ALA A 140 22.12 11.60 -18.48
C ALA A 140 22.81 12.96 -18.37
N ASP A 141 22.38 13.95 -19.15
CA ASP A 141 22.92 15.32 -19.15
C ASP A 141 22.83 15.97 -17.77
N PHE A 142 21.74 15.72 -17.03
CA PHE A 142 21.60 16.22 -15.66
C PHE A 142 22.61 15.56 -14.73
N ILE A 143 22.80 14.25 -14.85
CA ILE A 143 23.76 13.49 -14.05
C ILE A 143 25.16 14.02 -14.35
N ASP A 144 25.52 14.14 -15.61
CA ASP A 144 26.83 14.61 -16.05
C ASP A 144 27.09 16.09 -15.66
N SER A 145 26.06 16.91 -15.59
CA SER A 145 26.17 18.28 -15.10
C SER A 145 26.50 18.38 -13.62
N LYS A 146 25.96 17.47 -12.81
CA LYS A 146 26.04 17.48 -11.33
C LYS A 146 27.21 16.67 -10.79
N TYR A 147 27.53 15.55 -11.43
CA TYR A 147 28.57 14.62 -10.98
C TYR A 147 29.78 14.70 -11.91
N LYS A 148 30.90 15.13 -11.38
CA LYS A 148 32.16 15.26 -12.10
C LYS A 148 33.28 14.57 -11.32
N ASN A 149 34.40 14.31 -11.96
CA ASN A 149 35.58 13.74 -11.32
C ASN A 149 36.82 14.61 -11.58
N PRO A 150 36.88 15.84 -10.99
CA PRO A 150 37.94 16.78 -11.28
C PRO A 150 39.31 16.41 -10.70
N ASP A 151 39.35 15.46 -9.79
CA ASP A 151 40.55 14.95 -9.12
C ASP A 151 40.88 13.50 -9.45
N ASN A 152 40.22 12.91 -10.45
CA ASN A 152 40.37 11.51 -10.88
C ASN A 152 40.24 10.52 -9.71
N ASP A 153 39.29 10.77 -8.80
CA ASP A 153 39.02 9.87 -7.69
C ASP A 153 38.65 8.47 -8.21
N PRO A 154 39.33 7.40 -7.76
CA PRO A 154 39.09 6.04 -8.27
C PRO A 154 37.68 5.51 -7.95
N ARG A 155 36.97 6.14 -7.03
CA ARG A 155 35.58 5.83 -6.70
C ARG A 155 34.57 6.34 -7.74
N GLY A 156 35.02 7.16 -8.69
CA GLY A 156 34.21 7.67 -9.80
C GLY A 156 33.67 9.09 -9.57
N PRO A 157 32.73 9.54 -10.43
CA PRO A 157 32.18 10.91 -10.34
C PRO A 157 31.46 11.20 -9.05
N TRP A 158 31.56 12.46 -8.59
CA TRP A 158 30.95 12.93 -7.36
C TRP A 158 30.40 14.35 -7.47
N GLN A 159 29.41 14.68 -6.64
CA GLN A 159 28.84 16.01 -6.48
C GLN A 159 29.49 16.73 -5.31
N SER A 160 29.85 17.99 -5.49
CA SER A 160 30.40 18.86 -4.46
C SER A 160 29.27 19.47 -3.61
N VAL A 161 29.23 19.14 -2.33
CA VAL A 161 28.24 19.66 -1.37
C VAL A 161 28.93 20.45 -0.25
N THR A 162 28.32 21.50 0.27
CA THR A 162 28.89 22.30 1.37
C THR A 162 29.11 21.43 2.62
N ALA A 163 30.27 21.59 3.27
CA ALA A 163 30.57 20.90 4.52
C ALA A 163 30.01 21.61 5.77
N ASN A 164 29.16 22.63 5.59
CA ASN A 164 28.56 23.38 6.68
C ASN A 164 27.02 23.44 6.55
N VAL A 165 26.34 23.61 7.68
CA VAL A 165 24.87 23.70 7.80
C VAL A 165 24.49 24.89 8.69
N GLN A 166 23.20 25.28 8.71
CA GLN A 166 22.72 26.31 9.63
C GLN A 166 22.89 25.86 11.10
N ALA A 167 23.28 26.79 11.96
CA ALA A 167 23.65 26.51 13.35
C ALA A 167 22.46 26.40 14.32
N GLY A 168 21.20 26.39 13.86
CA GLY A 168 20.02 26.41 14.71
C GLY A 168 19.92 25.28 15.76
N HIS A 169 20.57 24.13 15.50
CA HIS A 169 20.65 22.98 16.41
C HIS A 169 22.12 22.50 16.59
N ALA A 170 23.09 23.40 16.42
CA ALA A 170 24.49 23.07 16.49
C ALA A 170 24.95 22.80 17.93
N VAL A 171 25.91 21.88 18.06
CA VAL A 171 26.61 21.62 19.31
C VAL A 171 28.02 22.23 19.28
N PRO A 172 28.64 22.58 20.43
CA PRO A 172 29.96 23.21 20.47
C PRO A 172 31.06 22.50 19.67
N SER A 173 31.00 21.17 19.58
CA SER A 173 31.96 20.36 18.83
C SER A 173 31.92 20.52 17.30
N GLN A 174 30.97 21.31 16.78
CA GLN A 174 30.85 21.63 15.35
C GLN A 174 31.44 23.01 14.97
N PHE A 175 32.02 23.71 15.96
CA PHE A 175 32.68 25.03 15.76
C PHE A 175 34.18 24.87 16.03
N TYR A 176 34.97 24.73 14.99
CA TYR A 176 36.44 24.58 15.05
C TYR A 176 37.03 25.03 13.71
N THR A 177 38.32 25.31 13.70
CA THR A 177 39.06 25.65 12.49
C THR A 177 39.49 24.40 11.75
N VAL A 178 39.15 24.29 10.46
CA VAL A 178 39.65 23.26 9.56
C VAL A 178 40.86 23.77 8.83
N VAL A 179 41.96 23.06 8.89
CA VAL A 179 43.17 23.40 8.13
C VAL A 179 43.16 22.59 6.83
N SER A 180 43.23 23.29 5.70
CA SER A 180 43.26 22.66 4.39
C SER A 180 44.64 22.05 4.07
N PRO A 181 44.76 21.19 3.02
CA PRO A 181 46.05 20.62 2.60
C PRO A 181 47.11 21.68 2.23
N SER A 182 46.71 22.85 1.78
CA SER A 182 47.63 23.98 1.49
C SER A 182 47.96 24.85 2.74
N GLY A 183 47.46 24.49 3.91
CA GLY A 183 47.71 25.22 5.17
C GLY A 183 46.74 26.39 5.42
N VAL A 184 45.73 26.58 4.60
CA VAL A 184 44.72 27.66 4.81
C VAL A 184 43.76 27.24 5.92
N HIS A 185 43.48 28.17 6.83
CA HIS A 185 42.58 28.03 7.95
C HIS A 185 41.16 28.41 7.54
N HIS A 186 40.17 27.57 7.80
CA HIS A 186 38.78 27.79 7.50
C HIS A 186 37.92 27.63 8.76
N ASP A 187 37.25 28.68 9.16
CA ASP A 187 36.22 28.68 10.19
C ASP A 187 34.84 28.52 9.54
N PRO A 188 33.84 27.96 10.26
CA PRO A 188 32.48 27.92 9.73
C PRO A 188 31.96 29.35 9.54
N PRO A 189 31.25 29.64 8.44
CA PRO A 189 30.70 30.99 8.19
C PRO A 189 29.75 31.43 9.32
N LYS A 190 29.64 32.74 9.53
CA LYS A 190 28.75 33.32 10.56
C LYS A 190 27.32 32.74 10.44
N GLY A 191 26.77 32.23 11.55
CA GLY A 191 25.44 31.57 11.59
C GLY A 191 25.42 30.13 11.08
N ARG A 192 26.57 29.55 10.76
CA ARG A 192 26.72 28.16 10.33
C ARG A 192 27.68 27.40 11.21
N CYS A 193 27.62 26.09 11.15
CA CYS A 193 28.53 25.14 11.80
C CYS A 193 28.97 24.05 10.80
N TRP A 194 30.06 23.35 11.13
CA TRP A 194 30.45 22.19 10.32
C TRP A 194 29.42 21.06 10.44
N ILE A 195 29.22 20.30 9.37
CA ILE A 195 28.31 19.13 9.34
C ILE A 195 28.81 17.99 10.24
N TYR A 196 30.13 17.92 10.50
CA TYR A 196 30.79 16.91 11.33
C TYR A 196 31.44 17.58 12.54
N ASN A 197 31.65 16.82 13.62
CA ASN A 197 32.59 17.20 14.66
C ASN A 197 34.02 17.08 14.15
N GLU A 198 35.00 17.63 14.90
CA GLU A 198 36.40 17.73 14.47
C GLU A 198 37.02 16.36 14.16
N GLU A 199 36.80 15.36 15.00
CA GLU A 199 37.34 14.01 14.82
C GLU A 199 36.82 13.34 13.54
N ARG A 200 35.53 13.47 13.29
CA ARG A 200 34.93 12.93 12.07
C ARG A 200 35.41 13.69 10.84
N MET A 201 35.54 15.01 10.91
CA MET A 201 36.07 15.82 9.81
C MET A 201 37.49 15.40 9.42
N LYS A 202 38.37 15.20 10.40
CA LYS A 202 39.76 14.70 10.18
C LYS A 202 39.74 13.33 9.49
N ARG A 203 38.87 12.45 9.92
CA ARG A 203 38.69 11.11 9.32
C ARG A 203 38.20 11.19 7.88
N GLU A 204 37.18 12.02 7.60
CA GLU A 204 36.64 12.22 6.27
C GLU A 204 37.67 12.88 5.32
N ILE A 205 38.54 13.77 5.85
CA ILE A 205 39.68 14.34 5.10
C ILE A 205 40.69 13.24 4.77
N ALA A 206 41.09 12.44 5.73
CA ALA A 206 42.04 11.34 5.53
C ALA A 206 41.55 10.29 4.52
N GLN A 207 40.24 10.06 4.46
CA GLN A 207 39.57 9.16 3.49
C GLN A 207 39.36 9.78 2.11
N GLY A 208 39.77 11.03 1.90
CA GLY A 208 39.57 11.76 0.65
C GLY A 208 38.10 12.12 0.34
N ASN A 209 37.24 12.17 1.38
CA ASN A 209 35.82 12.53 1.23
C ASN A 209 35.56 14.05 1.28
N ILE A 210 36.58 14.84 1.61
CA ILE A 210 36.52 16.31 1.63
C ILE A 210 37.38 16.86 0.50
N TRP A 211 36.78 17.77 -0.25
CA TRP A 211 37.42 18.46 -1.37
C TRP A 211 37.73 19.90 -1.01
N PHE A 212 38.96 20.34 -1.26
CA PHE A 212 39.45 21.70 -1.00
C PHE A 212 39.83 22.48 -2.27
N GLY A 213 39.27 22.10 -3.42
CA GLY A 213 39.69 22.67 -4.71
C GLY A 213 40.89 21.94 -5.30
N ARG A 214 41.24 22.27 -6.55
CA ARG A 214 42.38 21.66 -7.25
C ARG A 214 43.72 21.96 -6.59
N ASP A 215 43.83 23.15 -6.02
CA ASP A 215 45.03 23.68 -5.31
C ASP A 215 45.01 23.37 -3.81
N GLY A 216 43.96 22.74 -3.30
CA GLY A 216 43.83 22.39 -1.90
C GLY A 216 43.61 23.53 -0.93
N SER A 217 43.21 24.74 -1.40
CA SER A 217 43.09 25.96 -0.58
C SER A 217 41.62 26.37 -0.28
N ASN A 218 40.65 25.80 -0.99
CA ASN A 218 39.25 26.21 -0.89
C ASN A 218 38.57 25.72 0.40
N THR A 219 37.49 26.38 0.78
CA THR A 219 36.62 25.97 1.87
C THR A 219 36.21 24.49 1.70
N PRO A 220 36.21 23.69 2.78
CA PRO A 220 35.93 22.26 2.70
C PRO A 220 34.54 21.98 2.12
N ARG A 221 34.47 21.03 1.21
CA ARG A 221 33.25 20.53 0.60
C ARG A 221 33.22 19.00 0.64
N VAL A 222 32.05 18.43 0.91
CA VAL A 222 31.87 16.97 0.97
C VAL A 222 31.69 16.42 -0.46
N LYS A 223 32.41 15.36 -0.78
CA LYS A 223 32.18 14.58 -2.01
C LYS A 223 31.00 13.63 -1.78
N LYS A 224 29.97 13.72 -2.61
CA LYS A 224 28.85 12.76 -2.69
C LYS A 224 28.99 11.97 -3.98
N PHE A 225 29.43 10.72 -3.88
CA PHE A 225 29.70 9.88 -5.04
C PHE A 225 28.42 9.44 -5.74
N LEU A 226 28.46 9.41 -7.08
CA LEU A 226 27.36 8.99 -7.93
C LEU A 226 26.91 7.56 -7.59
N ARG A 227 27.88 6.65 -7.39
CA ARG A 227 27.63 5.23 -7.04
C ARG A 227 26.80 5.02 -5.76
N ASP A 228 26.87 5.98 -4.81
CA ASP A 228 26.20 5.91 -3.52
C ASP A 228 24.93 6.81 -3.49
N ALA A 229 24.65 7.54 -4.57
CA ALA A 229 23.58 8.49 -4.65
C ALA A 229 22.26 7.82 -5.08
N LYS A 230 21.17 8.17 -4.40
CA LYS A 230 19.84 7.93 -4.95
C LYS A 230 19.59 8.97 -6.05
N ILE A 231 19.74 8.52 -7.30
CA ILE A 231 19.63 9.38 -8.48
C ILE A 231 18.17 9.75 -8.73
N GLY A 232 17.89 11.03 -8.97
CA GLY A 232 16.57 11.53 -9.31
C GLY A 232 16.24 12.84 -8.58
N LEU A 233 15.11 13.43 -8.97
CA LEU A 233 14.58 14.64 -8.36
C LEU A 233 13.48 14.30 -7.36
N THR A 234 13.47 15.02 -6.23
CA THR A 234 12.32 14.97 -5.32
C THR A 234 11.10 15.53 -6.05
N PRO A 235 9.97 14.80 -6.09
CA PRO A 235 8.75 15.30 -6.71
C PRO A 235 8.30 16.62 -6.07
N GLU A 236 7.89 17.56 -6.91
CA GLU A 236 7.30 18.83 -6.51
C GLU A 236 5.81 18.68 -6.23
N THR A 237 5.19 19.72 -5.70
CA THR A 237 3.74 19.73 -5.39
C THR A 237 2.90 20.45 -6.44
N ILE A 238 3.52 21.09 -7.44
CA ILE A 238 2.83 21.73 -8.56
C ILE A 238 3.18 20.94 -9.82
N TRP A 239 2.16 20.33 -10.44
CA TRP A 239 2.31 19.51 -11.64
C TRP A 239 1.63 20.20 -12.81
N LEU A 240 2.44 20.59 -13.79
CA LEU A 240 1.98 21.35 -14.93
C LEU A 240 1.37 20.45 -16.01
N ALA A 241 0.41 20.98 -16.75
CA ALA A 241 -0.26 20.31 -17.86
C ALA A 241 0.71 19.75 -18.91
N ASP A 242 1.84 20.44 -19.14
CA ASP A 242 2.86 19.99 -20.13
C ASP A 242 3.65 18.77 -19.66
N GLU A 243 3.63 18.49 -18.36
CA GLU A 243 4.37 17.38 -17.76
C GLU A 243 3.52 16.13 -17.54
N VAL A 244 2.24 16.32 -17.21
CA VAL A 244 1.37 15.24 -16.77
C VAL A 244 0.02 15.17 -17.50
N GLY A 245 -0.12 15.91 -18.61
CA GLY A 245 -1.34 15.93 -19.40
C GLY A 245 -2.47 16.72 -18.76
N THR A 246 -3.61 16.76 -19.45
CA THR A 246 -4.84 17.45 -19.08
C THR A 246 -6.05 16.52 -19.23
N SER A 247 -7.20 16.87 -18.65
CA SER A 247 -8.46 16.17 -18.88
C SER A 247 -8.86 16.13 -20.36
N ASP A 248 -8.57 17.22 -21.12
CA ASP A 248 -8.81 17.29 -22.57
C ASP A 248 -7.88 16.32 -23.35
N SER A 249 -6.59 16.21 -22.99
CA SER A 249 -5.70 15.23 -23.61
C SER A 249 -6.15 13.79 -23.35
N ALA A 250 -6.60 13.50 -22.13
CA ALA A 250 -7.12 12.19 -21.75
C ALA A 250 -8.40 11.84 -22.52
N LYS A 251 -9.30 12.82 -22.69
CA LYS A 251 -10.52 12.63 -23.49
C LYS A 251 -10.20 12.35 -24.97
N LYS A 252 -9.26 13.09 -25.55
CA LYS A 252 -8.76 12.84 -26.92
C LYS A 252 -8.15 11.45 -27.08
N GLN A 253 -7.40 10.97 -26.07
CA GLN A 253 -6.90 9.60 -26.06
C GLN A 253 -8.04 8.57 -26.11
N LEU A 254 -9.08 8.72 -25.28
CA LEU A 254 -10.23 7.83 -25.32
C LEU A 254 -10.97 7.87 -26.65
N MET A 255 -11.15 9.08 -27.26
CA MET A 255 -11.73 9.22 -28.58
C MET A 255 -10.94 8.51 -29.67
N THR A 256 -9.61 8.48 -29.54
CA THR A 256 -8.74 7.74 -30.47
C THR A 256 -8.90 6.23 -30.31
N LEU A 257 -9.02 5.75 -29.05
CA LEU A 257 -9.24 4.33 -28.77
C LEU A 257 -10.66 3.86 -29.16
N PHE A 258 -11.66 4.72 -29.06
CA PHE A 258 -13.07 4.39 -29.26
C PHE A 258 -13.73 5.39 -30.20
N PRO A 259 -13.36 5.45 -31.49
CA PRO A 259 -13.84 6.47 -32.41
C PRO A 259 -15.35 6.43 -32.68
N ASP A 260 -15.96 5.26 -32.54
CA ASP A 260 -17.40 5.06 -32.79
C ASP A 260 -18.26 5.19 -31.51
N ASN A 261 -17.66 5.57 -30.36
CA ASN A 261 -18.42 5.67 -29.11
C ASN A 261 -18.90 7.12 -28.89
N GLU A 262 -20.21 7.35 -29.09
CA GLU A 262 -20.86 8.65 -28.88
C GLU A 262 -20.88 9.05 -27.38
N ASN A 263 -20.93 8.07 -26.46
CA ASN A 263 -20.99 8.27 -25.01
C ASN A 263 -19.64 7.97 -24.35
N ILE A 264 -18.64 8.74 -24.72
CA ILE A 264 -17.31 8.59 -24.12
C ILE A 264 -17.29 9.13 -22.70
N PHE A 265 -16.52 8.50 -21.80
CA PHE A 265 -16.36 8.94 -20.42
C PHE A 265 -15.94 10.43 -20.38
N GLU A 266 -16.64 11.26 -19.60
CA GLU A 266 -16.59 12.72 -19.74
C GLU A 266 -15.30 13.33 -19.18
N THR A 267 -14.82 12.82 -18.04
CA THR A 267 -13.71 13.38 -17.25
C THR A 267 -12.60 12.37 -16.96
N PRO A 268 -11.98 11.75 -18.00
CA PRO A 268 -10.90 10.80 -17.75
C PRO A 268 -9.65 11.51 -17.25
N LYS A 269 -8.87 10.83 -16.38
CA LYS A 269 -7.54 11.30 -16.01
C LYS A 269 -6.51 10.88 -17.07
N PRO A 270 -5.47 11.70 -17.33
CA PRO A 270 -4.43 11.36 -18.30
C PRO A 270 -3.48 10.28 -17.76
N GLU A 271 -3.01 9.40 -18.64
CA GLU A 271 -2.08 8.33 -18.28
C GLU A 271 -0.75 8.89 -17.76
N GLU A 272 -0.31 10.05 -18.22
CA GLU A 272 0.91 10.72 -17.77
C GLU A 272 0.84 11.12 -16.28
N LEU A 273 -0.35 11.55 -15.82
CA LEU A 273 -0.59 11.84 -14.41
C LEU A 273 -0.46 10.57 -13.56
N LEU A 274 -1.17 9.52 -13.98
CA LEU A 274 -1.17 8.23 -13.27
C LEU A 274 0.22 7.58 -13.32
N LYS A 275 0.96 7.70 -14.45
CA LYS A 275 2.34 7.26 -14.56
C LYS A 275 3.21 7.89 -13.48
N ARG A 276 3.16 9.23 -13.34
CA ARG A 276 3.94 9.94 -12.31
C ARG A 276 3.60 9.46 -10.90
N ILE A 277 2.31 9.30 -10.58
CA ILE A 277 1.85 8.81 -9.27
C ILE A 277 2.38 7.39 -9.01
N ILE A 278 2.15 6.48 -9.96
CA ILE A 278 2.51 5.06 -9.81
C ILE A 278 4.02 4.88 -9.72
N GLU A 279 4.80 5.60 -10.53
CA GLU A 279 6.27 5.55 -10.48
C GLU A 279 6.84 6.07 -9.14
N ILE A 280 6.26 7.13 -8.57
CA ILE A 280 6.69 7.64 -7.25
C ILE A 280 6.35 6.64 -6.15
N ALA A 281 5.16 6.05 -6.21
CA ALA A 281 4.58 5.28 -5.13
C ALA A 281 4.97 3.80 -5.12
N SER A 282 5.39 3.21 -6.26
CA SER A 282 5.57 1.77 -6.41
C SER A 282 6.73 1.39 -7.32
N ASP A 283 7.21 0.17 -7.18
CA ASP A 283 8.16 -0.49 -8.05
C ASP A 283 7.45 -1.49 -8.99
N GLU A 284 8.14 -2.03 -10.01
CA GLU A 284 7.59 -3.09 -10.86
C GLU A 284 7.20 -4.31 -10.01
N GLY A 285 6.06 -4.93 -10.32
CA GLY A 285 5.50 -6.04 -9.57
C GLY A 285 4.75 -5.68 -8.29
N ASP A 286 4.79 -4.41 -7.84
CA ASP A 286 3.97 -3.96 -6.72
C ASP A 286 2.48 -3.88 -7.09
N TYR A 287 1.61 -3.90 -6.09
CA TYR A 287 0.16 -3.75 -6.27
C TYR A 287 -0.26 -2.28 -6.29
N VAL A 288 -1.05 -1.94 -7.31
CA VAL A 288 -1.79 -0.67 -7.46
C VAL A 288 -3.28 -0.96 -7.31
N LEU A 289 -4.00 -0.17 -6.51
CA LEU A 289 -5.45 -0.31 -6.33
C LEU A 289 -6.16 1.00 -6.65
N ASP A 290 -7.28 0.89 -7.37
CA ASP A 290 -8.22 1.98 -7.60
C ASP A 290 -9.65 1.44 -7.50
N CYS A 291 -10.45 1.99 -6.60
CA CYS A 291 -11.83 1.57 -6.38
C CYS A 291 -12.88 2.53 -6.96
N TYR A 292 -12.43 3.44 -7.83
CA TYR A 292 -13.23 4.36 -8.64
C TYR A 292 -12.61 4.46 -10.03
N ILE A 293 -12.42 3.33 -10.72
CA ILE A 293 -11.58 3.30 -11.92
C ILE A 293 -12.16 4.05 -13.13
N GLY A 294 -13.45 4.38 -13.12
CA GLY A 294 -14.11 5.14 -14.16
C GLY A 294 -13.79 4.63 -15.57
N SER A 295 -12.98 5.39 -16.32
CA SER A 295 -12.53 5.01 -17.66
C SER A 295 -11.40 3.96 -17.72
N GLY A 296 -10.89 3.50 -16.58
CA GLY A 296 -9.82 2.49 -16.49
C GLY A 296 -8.40 3.03 -16.67
N THR A 297 -8.17 4.34 -16.58
CA THR A 297 -6.84 4.93 -16.81
C THR A 297 -5.80 4.38 -15.83
N THR A 298 -6.13 4.28 -14.55
CA THR A 298 -5.22 3.79 -13.51
C THR A 298 -4.69 2.39 -13.81
N ILE A 299 -5.59 1.47 -14.15
CA ILE A 299 -5.22 0.07 -14.39
C ILE A 299 -4.51 -0.10 -15.75
N ALA A 300 -4.87 0.69 -16.77
CA ALA A 300 -4.16 0.72 -18.05
C ALA A 300 -2.71 1.18 -17.86
N THR A 301 -2.53 2.27 -17.11
CA THR A 301 -1.21 2.80 -16.78
C THR A 301 -0.39 1.82 -15.94
N ALA A 302 -0.99 1.21 -14.91
CA ALA A 302 -0.33 0.22 -14.06
C ALA A 302 0.13 -1.01 -14.87
N HIS A 303 -0.69 -1.49 -15.81
CA HIS A 303 -0.36 -2.60 -16.70
C HIS A 303 0.85 -2.28 -17.60
N LYS A 304 0.83 -1.12 -18.27
CA LYS A 304 1.93 -0.64 -19.11
C LYS A 304 3.24 -0.45 -18.33
N LEU A 305 3.15 -0.20 -17.04
CA LEU A 305 4.28 -0.05 -16.12
C LEU A 305 4.69 -1.34 -15.40
N ASN A 306 4.18 -2.51 -15.80
CA ASN A 306 4.46 -3.80 -15.18
C ASN A 306 4.11 -3.88 -13.68
N ARG A 307 3.04 -3.22 -13.25
CA ARG A 307 2.49 -3.33 -11.89
C ARG A 307 1.32 -4.32 -11.89
N HIS A 308 1.15 -5.03 -10.79
CA HIS A 308 -0.12 -5.70 -10.51
C HIS A 308 -1.18 -4.66 -10.17
N TYR A 309 -2.43 -4.90 -10.53
CA TYR A 309 -3.49 -3.93 -10.25
C TYR A 309 -4.81 -4.58 -9.85
N ILE A 310 -5.56 -3.85 -9.05
CA ILE A 310 -6.94 -4.15 -8.65
C ILE A 310 -7.75 -2.91 -9.00
N GLY A 311 -8.69 -3.06 -9.92
CA GLY A 311 -9.61 -1.99 -10.30
C GLY A 311 -11.05 -2.38 -9.99
N ILE A 312 -11.82 -1.51 -9.36
CA ILE A 312 -13.21 -1.75 -8.96
C ILE A 312 -14.09 -0.67 -9.57
N GLU A 313 -15.23 -1.08 -10.15
CA GLU A 313 -16.21 -0.19 -10.73
C GLU A 313 -17.62 -0.79 -10.60
N ILE A 314 -18.57 0.03 -10.21
CA ILE A 314 -19.98 -0.37 -10.09
C ILE A 314 -20.77 -0.16 -11.38
N GLY A 315 -20.35 0.80 -12.19
CA GLY A 315 -21.08 1.22 -13.37
C GLY A 315 -20.91 0.29 -14.58
N ASN A 316 -21.83 0.39 -15.53
CA ASN A 316 -21.80 -0.39 -16.77
C ASN A 316 -20.57 -0.11 -17.63
N GLN A 317 -19.92 1.06 -17.46
CA GLN A 317 -18.67 1.39 -18.14
C GLN A 317 -17.57 0.35 -17.89
N MET A 318 -17.64 -0.43 -16.81
CA MET A 318 -16.73 -1.54 -16.58
C MET A 318 -16.71 -2.52 -17.77
N SER A 319 -17.86 -2.96 -18.25
CA SER A 319 -17.96 -3.89 -19.37
C SER A 319 -17.94 -3.19 -20.74
N GLU A 320 -18.52 -2.00 -20.82
CA GLU A 320 -18.69 -1.27 -22.08
C GLU A 320 -17.42 -0.58 -22.56
N LEU A 321 -16.59 -0.09 -21.61
CA LEU A 321 -15.40 0.69 -21.89
C LEU A 321 -14.11 0.04 -21.32
N VAL A 322 -14.07 -0.23 -20.01
CA VAL A 322 -12.83 -0.59 -19.32
C VAL A 322 -12.27 -1.93 -19.80
N VAL A 323 -13.10 -2.97 -19.91
CA VAL A 323 -12.68 -4.29 -20.40
C VAL A 323 -12.14 -4.20 -21.83
N LYS A 324 -12.77 -3.39 -22.69
CA LYS A 324 -12.33 -3.18 -24.07
C LYS A 324 -10.99 -2.44 -24.10
N ARG A 325 -10.83 -1.37 -23.31
CA ARG A 325 -9.57 -0.63 -23.16
C ARG A 325 -8.44 -1.58 -22.74
N MET A 326 -8.67 -2.41 -21.73
CA MET A 326 -7.63 -3.33 -21.24
C MET A 326 -7.26 -4.41 -22.26
N ARG A 327 -8.18 -4.83 -23.11
CA ARG A 327 -7.84 -5.71 -24.27
C ARG A 327 -6.91 -4.99 -25.22
N MET A 328 -7.24 -3.74 -25.62
CA MET A 328 -6.37 -2.93 -26.49
C MET A 328 -4.98 -2.72 -25.86
N VAL A 329 -4.90 -2.49 -24.54
CA VAL A 329 -3.62 -2.39 -23.82
C VAL A 329 -2.82 -3.69 -23.95
N VAL A 330 -3.44 -4.85 -23.70
CA VAL A 330 -2.79 -6.16 -23.86
C VAL A 330 -2.36 -6.41 -25.29
N ASP A 331 -3.16 -5.96 -26.27
CA ASP A 331 -2.86 -6.09 -27.70
C ASP A 331 -1.80 -5.08 -28.20
N GLY A 332 -1.30 -4.17 -27.34
CA GLY A 332 -0.21 -3.25 -27.66
C GLY A 332 -0.66 -1.95 -28.32
N GLU A 333 -1.78 -1.36 -27.85
CA GLU A 333 -2.19 -0.03 -28.33
C GLU A 333 -1.10 1.03 -28.09
N THR A 334 -1.06 2.05 -28.95
CA THR A 334 0.06 3.00 -29.03
C THR A 334 -0.25 4.40 -28.46
N THR A 335 -1.41 4.57 -27.79
CA THR A 335 -1.83 5.88 -27.25
C THR A 335 -1.27 6.14 -25.85
N GLY A 336 -1.52 7.34 -25.31
CA GLY A 336 -1.11 7.74 -23.98
C GLY A 336 0.37 7.59 -23.73
N ILE A 337 0.75 6.83 -22.69
CA ILE A 337 2.15 6.63 -22.33
C ILE A 337 2.84 5.48 -23.08
N SER A 338 2.18 4.76 -23.98
CA SER A 338 2.70 3.55 -24.63
C SER A 338 4.08 3.76 -25.25
N GLU A 339 4.24 4.79 -26.09
CA GLU A 339 5.52 5.13 -26.70
C GLU A 339 6.57 5.54 -25.64
N LEU A 340 6.16 6.35 -24.66
CA LEU A 340 7.04 6.89 -23.61
C LEU A 340 7.68 5.78 -22.75
N VAL A 341 6.94 4.67 -22.53
CA VAL A 341 7.42 3.54 -21.72
C VAL A 341 7.84 2.34 -22.54
N GLY A 342 7.83 2.45 -23.87
CA GLY A 342 8.19 1.36 -24.79
C GLY A 342 7.19 0.19 -24.70
N TRP A 343 5.92 0.45 -24.52
CA TRP A 343 4.89 -0.57 -24.44
C TRP A 343 4.55 -1.12 -25.83
N HIS A 344 4.60 -2.44 -25.99
CA HIS A 344 4.30 -3.14 -27.24
C HIS A 344 3.25 -4.25 -27.07
N GLY A 345 2.54 -4.24 -25.96
CA GLY A 345 1.54 -5.27 -25.63
C GLY A 345 2.08 -6.38 -24.75
N GLY A 346 1.21 -7.29 -24.39
CA GLY A 346 1.50 -8.46 -23.56
C GLY A 346 0.78 -8.44 -22.21
N GLY A 347 1.10 -9.46 -21.40
CA GLY A 347 0.43 -9.65 -20.14
C GLY A 347 -0.98 -10.22 -20.27
N SER A 348 -1.73 -10.18 -19.18
CA SER A 348 -3.12 -10.63 -19.13
C SER A 348 -3.84 -9.95 -17.96
N PHE A 349 -5.15 -10.00 -17.97
CA PHE A 349 -5.96 -9.56 -16.86
C PHE A 349 -7.09 -10.54 -16.57
N ILE A 350 -7.61 -10.48 -15.35
CA ILE A 350 -8.79 -11.24 -14.93
C ILE A 350 -9.92 -10.26 -14.66
N PHE A 351 -11.09 -10.57 -15.18
CA PHE A 351 -12.31 -9.82 -14.95
C PHE A 351 -13.28 -10.66 -14.13
N TYR A 352 -13.75 -10.08 -13.02
CA TYR A 352 -14.71 -10.68 -12.11
C TYR A 352 -15.99 -9.86 -12.09
N ASN A 353 -17.12 -10.53 -12.01
CA ASN A 353 -18.40 -9.93 -11.67
C ASN A 353 -18.72 -10.30 -10.22
N PHE A 354 -18.88 -9.29 -9.36
CA PHE A 354 -19.17 -9.48 -7.95
C PHE A 354 -20.68 -9.42 -7.74
N ASP A 355 -21.29 -10.54 -7.37
CA ASP A 355 -22.71 -10.61 -7.00
C ASP A 355 -22.84 -10.94 -5.51
N LYS A 356 -23.48 -10.05 -4.75
CA LYS A 356 -23.79 -10.26 -3.33
C LYS A 356 -24.60 -11.53 -3.03
N LYS A 357 -25.39 -11.99 -4.00
CA LYS A 357 -26.29 -13.14 -3.85
C LYS A 357 -25.64 -14.47 -4.17
N GLU A 358 -24.59 -14.45 -4.97
CA GLU A 358 -23.85 -15.65 -5.33
C GLU A 358 -22.39 -15.47 -4.86
N THR A 359 -21.99 -16.15 -3.80
CA THR A 359 -20.60 -16.18 -3.28
C THR A 359 -19.62 -16.85 -4.27
N GLN A 360 -19.93 -16.85 -5.57
CA GLN A 360 -19.09 -17.39 -6.63
C GLN A 360 -18.61 -16.29 -7.56
N ILE A 361 -17.32 -16.08 -7.53
CA ILE A 361 -16.62 -15.21 -8.49
C ILE A 361 -16.65 -15.92 -9.85
N LYS A 362 -17.47 -15.45 -10.78
CA LYS A 362 -17.48 -15.95 -12.17
C LYS A 362 -16.36 -15.27 -12.95
N VAL A 363 -15.36 -16.02 -13.36
CA VAL A 363 -14.34 -15.56 -14.32
C VAL A 363 -14.99 -15.40 -15.69
N MET A 364 -15.21 -14.17 -16.13
CA MET A 364 -15.91 -13.88 -17.38
C MET A 364 -15.00 -13.86 -18.62
N SER A 365 -13.69 -13.69 -18.47
CA SER A 365 -12.75 -13.83 -19.59
C SER A 365 -11.31 -14.06 -19.11
N SER A 366 -10.59 -14.97 -19.75
CA SER A 366 -9.14 -15.06 -19.74
C SER A 366 -8.63 -14.82 -21.15
N VAL A 367 -7.77 -13.84 -21.35
CA VAL A 367 -7.02 -13.70 -22.61
C VAL A 367 -5.88 -14.72 -22.55
N LYS A 368 -5.81 -15.61 -23.56
CA LYS A 368 -4.75 -16.63 -23.59
C LYS A 368 -3.39 -15.94 -23.68
N PRO A 369 -2.38 -16.40 -22.91
CA PRO A 369 -1.01 -15.92 -23.08
C PRO A 369 -0.51 -16.31 -24.48
N ILE A 370 0.16 -15.40 -25.15
CA ILE A 370 0.94 -15.72 -26.33
C ILE A 370 2.10 -16.64 -25.88
N ALA A 371 2.25 -17.76 -26.60
CA ALA A 371 3.09 -18.89 -26.26
C ALA A 371 4.56 -18.52 -25.95
N HIS A 372 5.07 -19.07 -24.91
CA HIS A 372 6.30 -19.82 -24.64
C HIS A 372 6.74 -19.65 -23.19
N ILE A 373 6.03 -20.28 -22.27
CA ILE A 373 6.61 -20.81 -21.04
C ILE A 373 6.03 -22.21 -20.88
N GLU A 374 6.90 -23.22 -20.81
CA GLU A 374 6.51 -24.61 -20.62
C GLU A 374 5.69 -24.76 -19.33
N PRO A 375 4.61 -25.58 -19.34
CA PRO A 375 3.77 -25.73 -18.16
C PRO A 375 4.53 -26.52 -17.10
N ILE A 376 4.69 -25.91 -15.93
CA ILE A 376 4.99 -26.65 -14.72
C ILE A 376 3.79 -27.59 -14.46
N GLU A 377 4.01 -28.89 -14.54
CA GLU A 377 3.00 -29.90 -14.30
C GLU A 377 2.33 -29.69 -12.95
N ARG A 378 1.01 -29.51 -12.97
CA ARG A 378 0.19 -29.56 -11.74
C ARG A 378 0.24 -30.97 -11.18
N PRO A 379 0.55 -31.19 -9.91
CA PRO A 379 0.43 -32.49 -9.30
C PRO A 379 -1.03 -32.96 -9.35
N LYS A 380 -1.23 -34.16 -9.85
CA LYS A 380 -2.52 -34.85 -9.89
C LYS A 380 -3.14 -34.86 -8.49
N LYS A 381 -4.46 -34.66 -8.42
CA LYS A 381 -5.26 -34.75 -7.19
C LYS A 381 -4.84 -35.97 -6.36
N ALA A 382 -4.09 -35.73 -5.30
CA ALA A 382 -3.86 -36.70 -4.26
C ALA A 382 -5.06 -36.67 -3.31
N SER A 383 -5.61 -37.84 -3.02
CA SER A 383 -6.63 -38.05 -2.01
C SER A 383 -6.16 -37.42 -0.69
N ALA A 384 -7.05 -36.62 -0.07
CA ALA A 384 -6.74 -35.89 1.14
C ALA A 384 -6.46 -36.86 2.32
N HIS A 385 -5.22 -37.25 2.48
CA HIS A 385 -4.70 -37.73 3.74
C HIS A 385 -4.15 -36.53 4.49
N TYR A 386 -4.83 -36.14 5.57
CA TYR A 386 -4.36 -35.09 6.47
C TYR A 386 -3.06 -35.54 7.13
N GLN A 387 -1.92 -35.03 6.66
CA GLN A 387 -0.64 -35.16 7.36
C GLN A 387 -0.54 -34.05 8.41
N GLN A 388 -0.35 -34.45 9.67
CA GLN A 388 0.01 -33.52 10.74
C GLN A 388 1.53 -33.31 10.71
N LEU A 389 1.96 -32.06 10.53
CA LEU A 389 3.36 -31.69 10.62
C LEU A 389 3.79 -31.64 12.09
N ASN A 390 5.01 -32.10 12.38
CA ASN A 390 5.64 -31.84 13.65
C ASN A 390 6.25 -30.41 13.65
N PHE A 391 6.72 -29.95 14.80
CA PHE A 391 7.26 -28.61 14.95
C PHE A 391 8.45 -28.31 14.01
N PHE A 392 9.37 -29.26 13.81
CA PHE A 392 10.51 -29.09 12.92
C PHE A 392 10.10 -29.00 11.45
N GLU A 393 9.09 -29.76 11.03
CA GLU A 393 8.53 -29.68 9.68
C GLU A 393 7.84 -28.33 9.44
N VAL A 394 7.21 -27.74 10.46
CA VAL A 394 6.65 -26.37 10.38
C VAL A 394 7.76 -25.34 10.21
N LEU A 395 8.86 -25.43 10.99
CA LEU A 395 10.01 -24.52 10.85
C LEU A 395 10.71 -24.64 9.50
N GLN A 396 10.85 -25.84 8.95
CA GLN A 396 11.45 -26.04 7.62
C GLN A 396 10.57 -25.46 6.50
N ARG A 397 9.24 -25.54 6.66
CA ARG A 397 8.29 -25.07 5.67
C ARG A 397 8.05 -23.55 5.74
N TYR A 398 8.27 -22.95 6.91
CA TYR A 398 8.03 -21.53 7.19
C TYR A 398 9.21 -20.93 7.96
N PRO A 399 10.39 -20.75 7.34
CA PRO A 399 11.61 -20.31 8.03
C PRO A 399 11.55 -18.89 8.61
N GLU A 400 10.69 -18.01 8.05
CA GLU A 400 10.50 -16.63 8.50
C GLU A 400 9.13 -16.44 9.19
N PHE A 401 8.81 -17.32 10.11
CA PHE A 401 7.49 -17.34 10.72
C PHE A 401 7.32 -16.28 11.82
N ILE A 402 7.09 -15.05 11.41
CA ILE A 402 6.55 -13.96 12.23
C ILE A 402 5.42 -13.29 11.43
N VAL A 403 4.18 -13.52 11.83
CA VAL A 403 3.03 -12.78 11.30
C VAL A 403 2.66 -11.72 12.32
N GLU A 404 2.81 -10.46 11.96
CA GLU A 404 2.33 -9.32 12.74
C GLU A 404 1.10 -8.75 12.04
N ASN A 405 -0.05 -8.78 12.70
CA ASN A 405 -1.26 -8.14 12.23
C ASN A 405 -1.36 -6.75 12.88
N ASP A 406 -1.15 -5.69 12.08
CA ASP A 406 -1.18 -4.30 12.54
C ASP A 406 -2.61 -3.76 12.76
N VAL A 407 -3.63 -4.60 12.70
CA VAL A 407 -5.02 -4.18 12.90
C VAL A 407 -5.25 -3.87 14.38
N ALA A 408 -5.37 -2.60 14.71
CA ALA A 408 -5.62 -2.16 16.07
C ALA A 408 -7.08 -2.44 16.50
N ARG A 409 -7.29 -2.71 17.79
CA ARG A 409 -8.63 -2.92 18.38
C ARG A 409 -9.59 -1.76 18.12
N GLU A 410 -9.06 -0.55 18.02
CA GLU A 410 -9.79 0.69 17.77
C GLU A 410 -10.41 0.74 16.37
N ASP A 411 -9.78 0.12 15.37
CA ASP A 411 -10.29 0.04 13.99
C ASP A 411 -11.61 -0.78 13.89
N PHE A 412 -11.90 -1.62 14.89
CA PHE A 412 -13.13 -2.41 14.97
C PHE A 412 -14.20 -1.81 15.89
N ALA A 413 -13.82 -0.91 16.82
CA ALA A 413 -14.77 -0.30 17.77
C ALA A 413 -15.68 0.73 17.07
N GLU A 414 -15.19 1.45 16.05
CA GLU A 414 -15.98 2.43 15.31
C GLU A 414 -17.00 1.80 14.34
N CYS A 415 -16.86 0.51 14.00
CA CYS A 415 -17.86 -0.23 13.23
C CYS A 415 -19.12 -0.62 14.03
N ASN A 416 -19.19 -0.29 15.31
CA ASN A 416 -20.28 -0.72 16.20
C ASN A 416 -21.47 0.25 16.34
N ASP A 417 -21.44 1.40 15.67
CA ASP A 417 -22.53 2.39 15.75
C ASP A 417 -23.51 2.31 14.60
N ALA A 418 -24.13 1.16 14.38
CA ALA A 418 -25.44 1.09 13.75
C ALA A 418 -25.94 -0.38 13.73
N ASN A 419 -27.17 -0.58 14.00
CA ASN A 419 -27.99 -1.77 14.19
C ASN A 419 -27.89 -2.93 13.15
N ASN A 420 -26.81 -3.06 12.38
CA ASN A 420 -26.66 -4.13 11.36
C ASN A 420 -25.20 -4.60 11.11
N SER A 421 -24.26 -4.36 12.03
CA SER A 421 -22.82 -4.53 11.77
C SER A 421 -22.24 -5.93 12.00
N ASN A 422 -23.02 -6.89 12.50
CA ASN A 422 -22.51 -8.25 12.73
C ASN A 422 -22.18 -9.01 11.44
N ASP A 423 -22.89 -8.71 10.38
CA ASP A 423 -22.78 -9.41 9.08
C ASP A 423 -21.46 -9.12 8.34
N GLY A 424 -20.90 -7.90 8.45
CA GLY A 424 -19.69 -7.50 7.75
C GLY A 424 -18.42 -8.19 8.28
N ILE A 425 -18.22 -8.21 9.60
CA ILE A 425 -17.06 -8.88 10.23
C ILE A 425 -17.16 -10.40 10.03
N ILE A 426 -18.36 -10.95 10.14
CA ILE A 426 -18.62 -12.38 9.95
C ILE A 426 -18.29 -12.81 8.51
N ARG A 427 -18.60 -11.99 7.51
CA ARG A 427 -18.31 -12.26 6.09
C ARG A 427 -16.84 -12.11 5.72
N ALA A 428 -16.13 -11.18 6.35
CA ALA A 428 -14.70 -10.94 6.10
C ALA A 428 -13.79 -12.02 6.72
N ALA A 429 -14.25 -12.73 7.73
CA ALA A 429 -13.45 -13.71 8.47
C ALA A 429 -13.35 -15.06 7.74
N LYS A 430 -12.63 -15.11 6.62
CA LYS A 430 -12.41 -16.35 5.87
C LYS A 430 -11.41 -17.31 6.52
N ASN A 431 -10.50 -16.79 7.36
CA ASN A 431 -9.42 -17.56 7.97
C ASN A 431 -9.49 -17.47 9.49
N VAL A 432 -10.35 -18.28 10.06
CA VAL A 432 -10.57 -18.39 11.50
C VAL A 432 -9.98 -19.67 12.03
N LEU A 433 -9.14 -19.54 13.03
CA LEU A 433 -8.60 -20.67 13.76
C LEU A 433 -9.52 -21.03 14.93
N ILE A 434 -10.15 -22.18 14.91
CA ILE A 434 -10.92 -22.71 16.05
C ILE A 434 -10.08 -23.75 16.76
N CYS A 435 -9.83 -23.53 18.05
CA CYS A 435 -9.00 -24.41 18.84
C CYS A 435 -9.69 -24.82 20.13
N ASN A 436 -9.53 -26.10 20.50
CA ASN A 436 -9.89 -26.56 21.82
C ASN A 436 -9.03 -25.89 22.90
N VAL A 437 -9.66 -25.19 23.82
CA VAL A 437 -9.00 -24.65 25.00
C VAL A 437 -8.84 -25.78 26.02
N LYS A 438 -7.63 -25.90 26.60
CA LYS A 438 -7.38 -26.84 27.68
C LYS A 438 -8.06 -26.38 28.97
N PRO A 439 -8.49 -27.32 29.84
CA PRO A 439 -9.17 -26.98 31.10
C PRO A 439 -8.43 -25.93 31.94
N ASP A 440 -7.12 -26.01 32.00
CA ASP A 440 -6.28 -25.10 32.79
C ASP A 440 -6.33 -23.64 32.29
N ASN A 441 -6.68 -23.41 31.02
CA ASN A 441 -6.74 -22.09 30.40
C ASN A 441 -8.18 -21.62 30.15
N GLU A 442 -9.20 -22.46 30.42
CA GLU A 442 -10.60 -22.10 30.15
C GLU A 442 -11.03 -20.81 30.87
N ARG A 443 -10.54 -20.59 32.09
CA ARG A 443 -10.88 -19.42 32.90
C ARG A 443 -10.51 -18.10 32.19
N CYS A 444 -9.29 -18.00 31.66
CA CYS A 444 -8.85 -16.77 30.98
C CYS A 444 -9.70 -16.44 29.76
N PHE A 445 -10.17 -17.47 29.00
CA PHE A 445 -11.05 -17.23 27.86
C PHE A 445 -12.49 -16.92 28.28
N ILE A 446 -12.99 -17.51 29.36
CA ILE A 446 -14.32 -17.19 29.90
C ILE A 446 -14.36 -15.74 30.43
N GLU A 447 -13.29 -15.29 31.07
CA GLU A 447 -13.13 -13.94 31.61
C GLU A 447 -12.63 -12.94 30.53
N GLN A 448 -12.42 -13.36 29.28
CA GLN A 448 -11.95 -12.55 28.15
C GLN A 448 -10.59 -11.87 28.39
N SER A 449 -9.77 -12.42 29.30
CA SER A 449 -8.47 -11.91 29.73
C SER A 449 -7.28 -12.60 29.05
N ALA A 450 -7.54 -13.55 28.11
CA ALA A 450 -6.48 -14.27 27.40
C ALA A 450 -5.78 -13.38 26.38
N ASP A 451 -4.46 -13.29 26.49
CA ASP A 451 -3.59 -12.55 25.57
C ASP A 451 -2.73 -13.46 24.68
N LYS A 452 -2.65 -14.75 25.02
CA LYS A 452 -1.87 -15.75 24.30
C LYS A 452 -2.58 -17.09 24.21
N TYR A 453 -2.31 -17.81 23.12
CA TYR A 453 -2.73 -19.18 22.94
C TYR A 453 -1.53 -20.05 22.49
N TYR A 454 -1.32 -21.17 23.16
CA TYR A 454 -0.25 -22.12 22.86
C TYR A 454 -0.81 -23.36 22.20
N THR A 455 -0.31 -23.70 21.02
CA THR A 455 -0.78 -24.86 20.26
C THR A 455 -0.28 -26.17 20.84
N GLY A 456 -0.85 -27.28 20.36
CA GLY A 456 -0.25 -28.62 20.54
C GLY A 456 1.05 -28.76 19.73
N LYS A 457 1.79 -29.89 19.97
CA LYS A 457 3.04 -30.22 19.24
C LYS A 457 2.86 -30.50 17.74
N ARG A 458 1.63 -30.67 17.28
CA ARG A 458 1.31 -31.01 15.89
C ARG A 458 0.39 -29.96 15.31
N PHE A 459 0.66 -29.55 14.07
CA PHE A 459 -0.09 -28.57 13.31
C PHE A 459 -0.54 -29.17 11.96
N PRO A 460 -1.78 -28.94 11.48
CA PRO A 460 -2.21 -29.46 10.19
C PRO A 460 -1.42 -28.86 9.03
N SER A 461 -0.97 -29.70 8.09
CA SER A 461 -0.21 -29.26 6.91
C SER A 461 -1.00 -28.39 5.94
N THR A 462 -2.34 -28.39 6.06
CA THR A 462 -3.25 -27.66 5.20
C THR A 462 -3.51 -26.23 5.64
N VAL A 463 -3.12 -25.86 6.86
CA VAL A 463 -3.33 -24.52 7.39
C VAL A 463 -2.15 -23.63 7.00
N GLU A 464 -2.43 -22.60 6.22
CA GLU A 464 -1.45 -21.56 5.88
C GLU A 464 -1.42 -20.51 6.99
N LEU A 465 -0.39 -20.57 7.82
CA LEU A 465 -0.26 -19.74 9.01
C LEU A 465 -0.29 -18.23 8.72
N GLY A 466 0.27 -17.80 7.58
CA GLY A 466 0.23 -16.40 7.13
C GLY A 466 -1.16 -15.88 6.73
N LYS A 467 -2.15 -16.76 6.69
CA LYS A 467 -3.54 -16.42 6.36
C LYS A 467 -4.50 -16.51 7.55
N LEU A 468 -4.00 -16.73 8.76
CA LEU A 468 -4.80 -16.78 9.97
C LEU A 468 -4.90 -15.38 10.61
N TYR A 469 -6.10 -14.81 10.60
CA TYR A 469 -6.36 -13.49 11.17
C TYR A 469 -7.16 -13.53 12.47
N TYR A 470 -8.02 -14.52 12.62
CA TYR A 470 -8.94 -14.60 13.74
C TYR A 470 -8.82 -15.91 14.49
N PHE A 471 -9.11 -15.87 15.78
CA PHE A 471 -9.10 -16.99 16.68
C PHE A 471 -10.42 -17.09 17.44
N MET A 472 -11.01 -18.28 17.46
CA MET A 472 -12.20 -18.59 18.25
C MET A 472 -11.90 -19.73 19.21
N PRO A 473 -11.90 -19.47 20.53
CA PRO A 473 -11.70 -20.54 21.50
C PRO A 473 -12.93 -21.45 21.58
N TYR A 474 -12.70 -22.75 21.38
CA TYR A 474 -13.71 -23.75 21.67
C TYR A 474 -13.54 -24.29 23.08
N ILE A 475 -14.50 -24.01 23.95
CA ILE A 475 -14.52 -24.49 25.33
C ILE A 475 -15.29 -25.79 25.39
N LYS A 476 -14.63 -26.84 25.84
CA LYS A 476 -15.18 -28.19 25.87
C LYS A 476 -16.52 -28.22 26.62
N ARG A 477 -17.55 -28.83 26.02
CA ARG A 477 -18.93 -28.89 26.49
C ARG A 477 -19.72 -27.57 26.53
N LYS A 478 -19.09 -26.41 26.21
CA LYS A 478 -19.77 -25.14 26.09
C LYS A 478 -19.93 -24.71 24.62
N GLY A 479 -18.88 -24.76 23.83
CA GLY A 479 -18.89 -24.33 22.43
C GLY A 479 -18.02 -23.09 22.20
N ILE A 480 -18.40 -22.28 21.23
CA ILE A 480 -17.77 -21.00 20.91
C ILE A 480 -18.69 -19.83 21.31
N ARG A 481 -18.11 -18.72 21.68
CA ARG A 481 -18.82 -17.45 21.96
C ARG A 481 -18.05 -16.25 21.44
N ASP A 482 -16.75 -16.24 21.64
CA ASP A 482 -15.92 -15.05 21.55
C ASP A 482 -15.02 -15.06 20.32
N LEU A 483 -14.76 -13.88 19.78
CA LEU A 483 -13.85 -13.66 18.66
C LEU A 483 -12.62 -12.89 19.14
N TYR A 484 -11.45 -13.38 18.78
CA TYR A 484 -10.15 -12.75 19.02
C TYR A 484 -9.45 -12.45 17.71
N LEU A 485 -8.67 -11.36 17.66
CA LEU A 485 -7.72 -11.08 16.58
C LEU A 485 -6.38 -11.75 16.92
N ILE A 486 -5.78 -12.42 15.96
CA ILE A 486 -4.39 -12.89 16.07
C ILE A 486 -3.48 -11.71 15.69
N LYS A 487 -2.83 -11.10 16.67
CA LYS A 487 -1.87 -10.02 16.43
C LYS A 487 -0.56 -10.52 15.88
N LYS A 488 -0.08 -11.63 16.44
CA LYS A 488 1.22 -12.20 16.11
C LYS A 488 1.19 -13.71 16.27
N ALA A 489 1.86 -14.39 15.37
CA ALA A 489 2.10 -15.82 15.47
C ALA A 489 3.62 -16.05 15.41
N ARG A 490 4.16 -16.77 16.37
CA ARG A 490 5.59 -17.05 16.49
C ARG A 490 5.85 -18.40 17.13
N VAL A 491 7.07 -18.83 17.01
CA VAL A 491 7.54 -19.98 17.79
C VAL A 491 7.99 -19.50 19.17
N GLY A 492 7.55 -20.19 20.19
CA GLY A 492 7.94 -19.95 21.58
C GLY A 492 7.94 -21.25 22.37
N THR A 493 8.19 -21.17 23.66
CA THR A 493 8.09 -22.34 24.56
C THR A 493 6.76 -22.31 25.29
N ARG A 494 6.26 -23.48 25.69
CA ARG A 494 5.03 -23.57 26.48
C ARG A 494 5.21 -22.82 27.81
N ASN A 495 4.21 -22.04 28.20
CA ASN A 495 4.20 -21.24 29.42
C ASN A 495 5.38 -20.26 29.55
N GLU A 496 5.79 -19.66 28.44
CA GLU A 496 6.87 -18.68 28.37
C GLU A 496 6.68 -17.53 29.39
N GLY A 497 7.69 -17.31 30.22
CA GLY A 497 7.64 -16.33 31.30
C GLY A 497 6.97 -16.82 32.60
N MET A 498 6.51 -18.08 32.66
CA MET A 498 5.96 -18.70 33.87
C MET A 498 6.98 -19.63 34.56
N PRO A 499 6.84 -19.90 35.87
CA PRO A 499 7.76 -20.76 36.62
C PRO A 499 7.88 -22.20 36.10
N ASP A 500 6.84 -22.69 35.43
CA ASP A 500 6.75 -24.04 34.83
C ASP A 500 7.14 -24.06 33.33
N ASN A 501 7.84 -23.04 32.87
CA ASN A 501 8.31 -22.98 31.49
C ASN A 501 9.38 -24.06 31.23
N ASP A 502 9.11 -24.93 30.26
CA ASP A 502 10.09 -25.89 29.72
C ASP A 502 10.72 -25.29 28.45
N PRO A 503 12.00 -24.88 28.49
CA PRO A 503 12.67 -24.27 27.34
C PRO A 503 12.84 -25.22 26.15
N THR A 504 12.55 -26.52 26.32
CA THR A 504 12.61 -27.52 25.24
C THR A 504 11.25 -27.86 24.65
N ASP A 505 10.15 -27.42 25.26
CA ASP A 505 8.79 -27.67 24.78
C ASP A 505 8.30 -26.57 23.83
N PHE A 506 8.86 -26.54 22.63
CA PHE A 506 8.51 -25.57 21.61
C PHE A 506 7.07 -25.69 21.13
N ARG A 507 6.40 -24.54 20.92
CA ARG A 507 5.01 -24.40 20.48
C ARG A 507 4.86 -23.26 19.50
N LEU A 508 3.79 -23.28 18.70
CA LEU A 508 3.29 -22.07 18.08
C LEU A 508 2.51 -21.28 19.13
N VAL A 509 2.89 -20.01 19.27
CA VAL A 509 2.27 -19.08 20.18
C VAL A 509 1.53 -18.03 19.35
N PHE A 510 0.23 -17.91 19.59
CA PHE A 510 -0.57 -16.82 19.04
C PHE A 510 -0.76 -15.77 20.13
N GLU A 511 -0.29 -14.55 19.86
CA GLU A 511 -0.64 -13.38 20.64
C GLU A 511 -1.99 -12.88 20.14
N ILE A 512 -3.00 -12.86 21.00
CA ILE A 512 -4.39 -12.63 20.65
C ILE A 512 -4.97 -11.45 21.42
N VAL A 513 -5.98 -10.81 20.84
CA VAL A 513 -6.74 -9.74 21.50
C VAL A 513 -8.21 -10.02 21.35
N PHE A 514 -8.94 -9.93 22.46
CA PHE A 514 -10.38 -10.02 22.43
C PHE A 514 -10.98 -8.89 21.58
N ILE A 515 -11.87 -9.24 20.65
CA ILE A 515 -12.59 -8.27 19.82
C ILE A 515 -14.01 -8.10 20.37
N LYS A 516 -14.80 -9.16 20.39
CA LYS A 516 -16.19 -9.12 20.81
C LYS A 516 -16.78 -10.51 21.06
N GLU A 517 -17.91 -10.52 21.77
CA GLU A 517 -18.82 -11.66 21.81
C GLU A 517 -19.58 -11.74 20.49
N LEU A 518 -19.50 -12.87 19.81
CA LEU A 518 -20.29 -13.12 18.59
C LEU A 518 -21.69 -13.60 18.93
N PHE A 519 -21.84 -14.28 20.08
CA PHE A 519 -23.09 -14.85 20.53
C PHE A 519 -23.35 -14.43 21.98
N LYS A 520 -24.61 -14.24 22.33
CA LYS A 520 -25.03 -13.94 23.71
C LYS A 520 -24.67 -15.08 24.66
N ASP A 521 -24.80 -16.31 24.18
CA ASP A 521 -24.47 -17.53 24.92
C ASP A 521 -23.55 -18.42 24.08
N TYR A 522 -22.84 -19.37 24.73
CA TYR A 522 -22.00 -20.34 24.02
C TYR A 522 -22.82 -21.20 23.08
N GLN A 523 -22.38 -21.28 21.81
CA GLN A 523 -23.01 -22.11 20.79
C GLN A 523 -22.31 -23.46 20.69
N PRO A 524 -23.03 -24.59 20.87
CA PRO A 524 -22.47 -25.89 20.59
C PRO A 524 -22.26 -26.05 19.09
N ILE A 525 -21.07 -26.42 18.69
CA ILE A 525 -20.73 -26.73 17.30
C ILE A 525 -20.55 -28.24 17.20
N ASP A 526 -21.32 -28.89 16.31
CA ASP A 526 -21.11 -30.32 15.99
C ASP A 526 -19.87 -30.47 15.13
N LEU A 527 -18.75 -30.48 15.82
CA LEU A 527 -17.46 -30.64 15.21
C LEU A 527 -17.23 -32.17 14.97
N LYS A 528 -17.83 -32.75 13.99
CA LYS A 528 -17.46 -34.09 13.47
C LYS A 528 -16.01 -34.15 12.97
N ILE A 529 -15.37 -33.02 12.83
CA ILE A 529 -14.03 -32.85 12.29
C ILE A 529 -13.11 -32.43 13.42
N TRP A 530 -12.56 -33.34 14.13
CA TRP A 530 -11.91 -33.16 15.26
C TRP A 530 -10.57 -33.42 15.36
N ARG A 531 -9.69 -32.74 15.37
CA ARG A 531 -8.46 -32.71 16.17
C ARG A 531 -7.76 -31.37 15.99
N THR A 532 -8.23 -30.36 16.64
CA THR A 532 -7.48 -29.18 16.99
C THR A 532 -7.60 -27.95 16.09
N PHE A 533 -7.81 -28.05 14.77
CA PHE A 533 -7.84 -26.88 13.88
C PHE A 533 -8.86 -27.05 12.77
N THR A 534 -9.70 -26.05 12.54
CA THR A 534 -10.60 -26.01 11.40
C THR A 534 -10.33 -24.72 10.65
N ASP A 535 -9.87 -24.84 9.42
CA ASP A 535 -9.80 -23.74 8.47
C ASP A 535 -11.20 -23.59 7.85
N THR A 536 -11.97 -22.62 8.36
CA THR A 536 -13.32 -22.36 7.84
C THR A 536 -13.67 -20.90 8.00
N SER A 537 -14.60 -20.40 7.20
CA SER A 537 -15.18 -19.09 7.42
C SER A 537 -16.19 -19.13 8.56
N ILE A 538 -16.32 -18.07 9.33
CA ILE A 538 -17.37 -17.92 10.36
C ILE A 538 -18.75 -18.13 9.73
N TYR A 539 -18.96 -17.69 8.50
CA TYR A 539 -20.20 -17.87 7.76
C TYR A 539 -20.62 -19.34 7.59
N ASN A 540 -19.66 -20.24 7.35
CA ASN A 540 -19.93 -21.67 7.22
C ASN A 540 -20.21 -22.34 8.57
N LEU A 541 -19.86 -21.72 9.68
CA LEU A 541 -20.13 -22.19 11.04
C LEU A 541 -21.48 -21.73 11.57
N LEU A 542 -22.05 -20.67 10.98
CA LEU A 542 -23.32 -20.07 11.41
C LEU A 542 -24.51 -20.61 10.60
N LYS A 543 -24.26 -21.42 9.57
CA LYS A 543 -25.26 -22.24 8.89
C LYS A 543 -25.47 -23.56 9.63
#